data_deeece93c026689ef46a851244f916b2
#
_entry.id   deeece93c026689ef46a851244f916b2
#
_cell.length_a   1.000
_cell.length_b   1.000
_cell.length_c   1.000
_cell.angle_alpha   90.00
_cell.angle_beta   90.00
_cell.angle_gamma   90.00
#
_symmetry.space_group_name_H-M   'P 1'
#
loop_
_entity.id
_entity.type
_entity.pdbx_description
1 polymer ?
#
loop_
_entity_poly.entity_id
_entity_poly.type
_entity_poly.pdbx_seq_one_letter_code
_entity_poly.pdbx_strand_id
1 'polypeptide(L)'
;MGGLMKRKWWIVSLILLCLVAVPAYFYATAQPAGAQAAAPKAEQKAAAAPAAAPAPAAASAPAPAAAPAPAPAKPAAKIDYQKAWTTIAILAVAFLLFMTEVIPLEATAILVPVALVISGVLRPADAFKDFANQWTLIFMFMFMMGEALFRTGFADKVGRWAVEKGKGNEKLVMLNVMIVAAALSSVLSNTGTTVCFLPIVLGVVTLAGFNTKSFMMALAFATSFGGTITLIGTPPNGVVNGVLGTAKMPTFGFFEFALVGIPIAVAGIATFMYFGTRFLPKGKMDRDAEDYAGPETDIKYRTNRMGLSVGIFAFVVAVMALGDFVPFIKKTLNIDLLTAAALGAALMIITKCITWKEAWQSVSWQTIFLFACMFPVSTALEKTGGVLMIAQAVNDVVAGSPMGLMIGMTCLTALLTQFASNTATALIVGPIGLASAVGMGISPLPILMGIGMGASLCFLTPIATPPNTIVLGPGQLKFVDYIKAGLIPQVVCTILVIILVPLIWPFK
;
A
#
# COMPACT_ATOMS: atom_id res chain seq x y z
N MET A 1 -21.74 16.08 23.61
CA MET A 1 -21.11 14.82 23.18
C MET A 1 -22.06 13.62 23.07
N GLY A 2 -23.13 13.48 23.87
CA GLY A 2 -24.04 12.32 23.81
C GLY A 2 -24.91 12.16 22.56
N GLY A 3 -25.26 13.22 21.86
CA GLY A 3 -26.15 13.16 20.66
C GLY A 3 -25.46 12.70 19.38
N LEU A 4 -24.19 13.07 19.19
CA LEU A 4 -23.38 12.64 18.03
C LEU A 4 -23.03 11.15 18.11
N MET A 5 -22.75 10.65 19.33
CA MET A 5 -22.46 9.25 19.57
C MET A 5 -23.67 8.34 19.30
N LYS A 6 -24.87 8.74 19.75
CA LYS A 6 -26.12 7.99 19.45
C LYS A 6 -26.43 7.94 17.95
N ARG A 7 -26.18 9.02 17.22
CA ARG A 7 -26.39 9.06 15.76
C ARG A 7 -25.40 8.14 15.00
N LYS A 8 -24.14 8.04 15.46
CA LYS A 8 -23.16 7.13 14.89
C LYS A 8 -23.54 5.65 15.11
N TRP A 9 -24.04 5.30 16.29
CA TRP A 9 -24.47 3.94 16.59
C TRP A 9 -25.67 3.48 15.76
N TRP A 10 -26.58 4.38 15.41
CA TRP A 10 -27.72 4.06 14.54
C TRP A 10 -27.24 3.71 13.11
N ILE A 11 -26.28 4.46 12.60
CA ILE A 11 -25.67 4.19 11.29
C ILE A 11 -24.91 2.85 11.30
N VAL A 12 -24.16 2.56 12.36
CA VAL A 12 -23.47 1.27 12.55
C VAL A 12 -24.45 0.12 12.56
N SER A 13 -25.57 0.26 13.31
CA SER A 13 -26.60 -0.78 13.39
C SER A 13 -27.27 -1.01 12.03
N LEU A 14 -27.54 0.08 11.28
CA LEU A 14 -28.14 -0.01 9.95
C LEU A 14 -27.19 -0.70 8.95
N ILE A 15 -25.89 -0.36 9.00
CA ILE A 15 -24.88 -0.93 8.13
C ILE A 15 -24.62 -2.41 8.48
N LEU A 16 -24.56 -2.77 9.76
CA LEU A 16 -24.46 -4.16 10.20
C LEU A 16 -25.70 -4.96 9.80
N LEU A 17 -26.88 -4.36 9.87
CA LEU A 17 -28.12 -4.96 9.40
C LEU A 17 -28.06 -5.20 7.87
N CYS A 18 -27.57 -4.23 7.10
CA CYS A 18 -27.37 -4.38 5.65
C CYS A 18 -26.33 -5.46 5.31
N LEU A 19 -25.21 -5.54 6.06
CA LEU A 19 -24.17 -6.57 5.87
C LEU A 19 -24.71 -8.00 6.08
N VAL A 20 -25.70 -8.16 6.94
CA VAL A 20 -26.33 -9.46 7.21
C VAL A 20 -27.59 -9.67 6.39
N ALA A 21 -28.44 -8.65 6.27
CA ALA A 21 -29.75 -8.76 5.63
C ALA A 21 -29.65 -8.82 4.09
N VAL A 22 -28.73 -8.11 3.45
CA VAL A 22 -28.59 -8.13 1.99
C VAL A 22 -28.12 -9.49 1.48
N PRO A 23 -27.07 -10.11 2.03
CA PRO A 23 -26.72 -11.49 1.67
C PRO A 23 -27.84 -12.50 2.00
N ALA A 24 -28.48 -12.35 3.17
CA ALA A 24 -29.57 -13.23 3.57
C ALA A 24 -30.83 -13.10 2.67
N TYR A 25 -31.17 -11.87 2.24
CA TYR A 25 -32.24 -11.61 1.29
C TYR A 25 -31.96 -12.26 -0.07
N PHE A 26 -30.75 -12.08 -0.61
CA PHE A 26 -30.34 -12.71 -1.86
C PHE A 26 -30.23 -14.23 -1.75
N TYR A 27 -29.83 -14.75 -0.58
CA TYR A 27 -29.83 -16.19 -0.33
C TYR A 27 -31.26 -16.76 -0.27
N ALA A 28 -32.19 -16.07 0.34
CA ALA A 28 -33.59 -16.48 0.47
C ALA A 28 -34.37 -16.37 -0.84
N THR A 29 -34.06 -15.38 -1.70
CA THR A 29 -34.79 -15.16 -2.97
C THR A 29 -34.25 -15.99 -4.13
N ALA A 30 -33.06 -16.59 -4.00
CA ALA A 30 -32.41 -17.37 -5.06
C ALA A 30 -32.64 -18.89 -4.95
N GLN A 31 -33.53 -19.36 -4.07
CA GLN A 31 -33.96 -20.76 -4.13
C GLN A 31 -34.93 -20.96 -5.32
N PRO A 32 -34.55 -21.72 -6.37
CA PRO A 32 -35.52 -22.08 -7.40
C PRO A 32 -36.58 -22.99 -6.78
N ALA A 33 -37.81 -22.58 -6.90
CA ALA A 33 -38.95 -23.46 -6.61
C ALA A 33 -38.89 -24.67 -7.55
N GLY A 34 -38.58 -25.83 -6.99
CA GLY A 34 -38.67 -27.11 -7.68
C GLY A 34 -37.33 -27.79 -8.01
N ALA A 35 -36.82 -28.55 -7.06
CA ALA A 35 -35.95 -29.69 -7.35
C ALA A 35 -36.27 -30.80 -6.35
N GLN A 36 -37.30 -31.60 -6.67
CA GLN A 36 -37.46 -32.94 -6.10
C GLN A 36 -36.40 -33.88 -6.72
N ALA A 37 -35.73 -34.54 -5.82
CA ALA A 37 -35.02 -35.81 -5.89
C ALA A 37 -34.84 -36.52 -7.25
N ALA A 38 -33.60 -36.75 -7.64
CA ALA A 38 -33.19 -37.94 -8.37
C ALA A 38 -31.87 -38.46 -7.81
N ALA A 39 -31.90 -39.67 -7.25
CA ALA A 39 -30.75 -40.38 -6.70
C ALA A 39 -29.78 -40.86 -7.80
N PRO A 40 -28.49 -41.02 -7.49
CA PRO A 40 -27.49 -41.42 -8.47
C PRO A 40 -27.50 -42.95 -8.67
N LYS A 41 -27.52 -43.38 -9.92
CA LYS A 41 -27.14 -44.75 -10.32
C LYS A 41 -25.63 -44.84 -10.46
N ALA A 42 -25.09 -45.80 -9.76
CA ALA A 42 -23.73 -46.28 -9.93
C ALA A 42 -23.56 -47.05 -11.24
N GLU A 43 -22.48 -46.82 -11.98
CA GLU A 43 -22.06 -47.78 -12.98
C GLU A 43 -20.53 -47.96 -12.99
N GLN A 44 -20.17 -49.18 -13.11
CA GLN A 44 -18.95 -49.89 -12.86
C GLN A 44 -17.85 -49.66 -13.93
N LYS A 45 -16.65 -49.59 -13.44
CA LYS A 45 -15.41 -50.34 -13.73
C LYS A 45 -15.28 -51.03 -15.07
N ALA A 46 -14.27 -50.65 -15.85
CA ALA A 46 -13.51 -51.56 -16.72
C ALA A 46 -12.03 -51.17 -16.73
N ALA A 47 -11.24 -52.14 -16.31
CA ALA A 47 -9.77 -52.13 -16.36
C ALA A 47 -9.31 -52.57 -17.74
N ALA A 48 -8.23 -51.99 -18.26
CA ALA A 48 -7.44 -52.58 -19.32
C ALA A 48 -5.93 -52.27 -19.08
N ALA A 49 -5.14 -53.33 -19.19
CA ALA A 49 -3.72 -53.40 -18.89
C ALA A 49 -2.82 -52.96 -20.08
N PRO A 50 -1.48 -52.95 -19.91
CA PRO A 50 -0.57 -52.06 -20.62
C PRO A 50 -0.01 -52.62 -21.91
N ALA A 51 0.32 -51.76 -22.86
CA ALA A 51 1.07 -52.14 -24.08
C ALA A 51 2.46 -51.47 -24.12
N ALA A 52 3.39 -52.24 -24.64
CA ALA A 52 4.83 -52.13 -24.63
C ALA A 52 5.46 -50.90 -25.30
N ALA A 53 6.68 -50.60 -24.85
CA ALA A 53 7.60 -49.61 -25.42
C ALA A 53 8.21 -50.05 -26.75
N PRO A 54 8.57 -49.14 -27.63
CA PRO A 54 9.67 -49.32 -28.59
C PRO A 54 10.89 -48.42 -28.31
N ALA A 55 12.05 -48.98 -28.70
CA ALA A 55 13.40 -48.53 -28.45
C ALA A 55 13.86 -47.28 -29.24
N PRO A 56 15.07 -46.74 -28.99
CA PRO A 56 15.44 -45.37 -29.27
C PRO A 56 15.99 -45.12 -30.67
N ALA A 57 15.70 -43.98 -31.23
CA ALA A 57 16.30 -43.45 -32.44
C ALA A 57 17.10 -42.18 -32.20
N ALA A 58 18.15 -42.04 -32.95
CA ALA A 58 19.31 -41.21 -32.88
C ALA A 58 19.11 -39.68 -32.66
N ALA A 59 20.16 -39.13 -32.06
CA ALA A 59 20.40 -37.73 -31.81
C ALA A 59 20.45 -36.87 -33.09
N SER A 60 19.70 -35.76 -33.10
CA SER A 60 19.91 -34.61 -33.96
C SER A 60 20.04 -33.34 -33.13
N ALA A 61 20.92 -32.44 -33.56
CA ALA A 61 21.41 -31.26 -32.90
C ALA A 61 20.31 -30.25 -32.50
N PRO A 62 20.53 -29.41 -31.48
CA PRO A 62 19.51 -28.51 -30.96
C PRO A 62 19.29 -27.30 -31.87
N ALA A 63 18.04 -27.08 -32.25
CA ALA A 63 17.56 -25.85 -32.83
C ALA A 63 17.42 -24.76 -31.75
N PRO A 64 17.49 -23.45 -32.10
CA PRO A 64 17.41 -22.36 -31.11
C PRO A 64 16.06 -22.36 -30.41
N ALA A 65 16.08 -22.14 -29.09
CA ALA A 65 14.91 -22.14 -28.21
C ALA A 65 13.85 -21.16 -28.71
N ALA A 66 12.72 -21.68 -29.14
CA ALA A 66 11.52 -20.92 -29.36
C ALA A 66 11.01 -20.31 -28.03
N ALA A 67 10.54 -19.07 -28.07
CA ALA A 67 9.91 -18.42 -26.94
C ALA A 67 8.80 -19.29 -26.35
N PRO A 68 8.62 -19.35 -25.03
CA PRO A 68 7.60 -20.18 -24.41
C PRO A 68 6.21 -19.76 -24.91
N ALA A 69 5.46 -20.72 -25.44
CA ALA A 69 4.09 -20.53 -25.85
C ALA A 69 3.24 -19.98 -24.68
N PRO A 70 2.27 -19.08 -24.94
CA PRO A 70 1.38 -18.60 -23.90
C PRO A 70 0.68 -19.79 -23.26
N ALA A 71 0.68 -19.82 -21.92
CA ALA A 71 0.01 -20.86 -21.14
C ALA A 71 -1.45 -21.00 -21.59
N PRO A 72 -2.02 -22.21 -21.69
CA PRO A 72 -3.40 -22.40 -22.14
C PRO A 72 -4.34 -21.60 -21.25
N ALA A 73 -5.19 -20.80 -21.88
CA ALA A 73 -6.22 -20.01 -21.22
C ALA A 73 -7.02 -20.93 -20.30
N LYS A 74 -7.06 -20.63 -19.01
CA LYS A 74 -7.95 -21.29 -18.05
C LYS A 74 -9.38 -21.28 -18.63
N PRO A 75 -10.14 -22.39 -18.53
CA PRO A 75 -11.53 -22.40 -18.97
C PRO A 75 -12.26 -21.23 -18.32
N ALA A 76 -13.04 -20.49 -19.12
CA ALA A 76 -13.79 -19.32 -18.69
C ALA A 76 -14.56 -19.68 -17.41
N ALA A 77 -14.21 -19.01 -16.31
CA ALA A 77 -14.87 -19.24 -15.02
C ALA A 77 -16.36 -18.95 -15.21
N LYS A 78 -17.20 -19.92 -14.91
CA LYS A 78 -18.66 -19.70 -14.91
C LYS A 78 -18.96 -18.65 -13.86
N ILE A 79 -19.61 -17.56 -14.26
CA ILE A 79 -19.99 -16.48 -13.34
C ILE A 79 -21.09 -17.03 -12.42
N ASP A 80 -20.81 -17.07 -11.12
CA ASP A 80 -21.84 -17.25 -10.10
C ASP A 80 -22.37 -15.84 -9.76
N TYR A 81 -23.37 -15.41 -10.52
CA TYR A 81 -23.92 -14.05 -10.41
C TYR A 81 -24.33 -13.69 -8.99
N GLN A 82 -24.90 -14.62 -8.23
CA GLN A 82 -25.34 -14.38 -6.86
C GLN A 82 -24.14 -14.08 -5.95
N LYS A 83 -23.12 -14.95 -5.96
CA LYS A 83 -21.92 -14.74 -5.15
C LYS A 83 -21.08 -13.56 -5.62
N ALA A 84 -21.06 -13.30 -6.93
CA ALA A 84 -20.34 -12.15 -7.49
C ALA A 84 -20.97 -10.82 -7.02
N TRP A 85 -22.31 -10.68 -7.12
CA TRP A 85 -23.00 -9.51 -6.59
C TRP A 85 -22.86 -9.37 -5.07
N THR A 86 -22.91 -10.48 -4.33
CA THR A 86 -22.66 -10.47 -2.88
C THR A 86 -21.26 -9.96 -2.56
N THR A 87 -20.23 -10.41 -3.30
CA THR A 87 -18.84 -9.95 -3.13
C THR A 87 -18.71 -8.45 -3.42
N ILE A 88 -19.33 -7.99 -4.53
CA ILE A 88 -19.32 -6.57 -4.90
C ILE A 88 -20.04 -5.72 -3.85
N ALA A 89 -21.17 -6.20 -3.32
CA ALA A 89 -21.90 -5.49 -2.26
C ALA A 89 -21.09 -5.41 -0.96
N ILE A 90 -20.42 -6.50 -0.54
CA ILE A 90 -19.52 -6.49 0.62
C ILE A 90 -18.38 -5.47 0.40
N LEU A 91 -17.79 -5.44 -0.79
CA LEU A 91 -16.73 -4.47 -1.12
C LEU A 91 -17.25 -3.03 -1.09
N ALA A 92 -18.45 -2.77 -1.62
CA ALA A 92 -19.07 -1.45 -1.62
C ALA A 92 -19.38 -0.96 -0.18
N VAL A 93 -19.89 -1.86 0.67
CA VAL A 93 -20.14 -1.52 2.10
C VAL A 93 -18.84 -1.29 2.84
N ALA A 94 -17.82 -2.13 2.61
CA ALA A 94 -16.48 -1.92 3.19
C ALA A 94 -15.90 -0.56 2.75
N PHE A 95 -16.05 -0.20 1.47
CA PHE A 95 -15.64 1.11 0.96
C PHE A 95 -16.32 2.27 1.69
N LEU A 96 -17.66 2.22 1.88
CA LEU A 96 -18.40 3.24 2.61
C LEU A 96 -17.96 3.35 4.08
N LEU A 97 -17.68 2.20 4.73
CA LEU A 97 -17.17 2.18 6.11
C LEU A 97 -15.76 2.76 6.22
N PHE A 98 -14.87 2.46 5.25
CA PHE A 98 -13.54 3.05 5.19
C PHE A 98 -13.59 4.56 4.91
N MET A 99 -14.52 5.03 4.08
CA MET A 99 -14.68 6.45 3.76
C MET A 99 -15.25 7.26 4.92
N THR A 100 -16.17 6.66 5.66
CA THR A 100 -16.86 7.37 6.76
C THR A 100 -16.14 7.28 8.09
N GLU A 101 -15.22 6.31 8.24
CA GLU A 101 -14.50 5.99 9.49
C GLU A 101 -15.42 5.97 10.73
N VAL A 102 -16.67 5.53 10.55
CA VAL A 102 -17.65 5.41 11.65
C VAL A 102 -17.19 4.39 12.69
N ILE A 103 -16.51 3.36 12.24
CA ILE A 103 -15.82 2.37 13.07
C ILE A 103 -14.33 2.35 12.70
N PRO A 104 -13.45 1.89 13.60
CA PRO A 104 -12.02 1.77 13.32
C PRO A 104 -11.74 0.98 12.03
N LEU A 105 -10.71 1.40 11.29
CA LEU A 105 -10.36 0.78 10.00
C LEU A 105 -10.07 -0.72 10.16
N GLU A 106 -9.44 -1.12 11.26
CA GLU A 106 -9.14 -2.53 11.59
C GLU A 106 -10.44 -3.34 11.77
N ALA A 107 -11.44 -2.77 12.43
CA ALA A 107 -12.72 -3.42 12.63
C ALA A 107 -13.47 -3.59 11.30
N THR A 108 -13.47 -2.56 10.46
CA THR A 108 -14.01 -2.65 9.08
C THR A 108 -13.31 -3.76 8.31
N ALA A 109 -11.97 -3.80 8.36
CA ALA A 109 -11.19 -4.81 7.65
C ALA A 109 -11.56 -6.24 8.10
N ILE A 110 -11.67 -6.49 9.40
CA ILE A 110 -12.05 -7.81 9.97
C ILE A 110 -13.46 -8.23 9.52
N LEU A 111 -14.40 -7.30 9.40
CA LEU A 111 -15.75 -7.61 8.97
C LEU A 111 -15.83 -8.16 7.53
N VAL A 112 -14.89 -7.80 6.65
CA VAL A 112 -14.88 -8.23 5.25
C VAL A 112 -14.72 -9.75 5.11
N PRO A 113 -13.65 -10.42 5.60
CA PRO A 113 -13.52 -11.87 5.51
C PRO A 113 -14.65 -12.59 6.27
N VAL A 114 -15.11 -12.05 7.41
CA VAL A 114 -16.25 -12.59 8.14
C VAL A 114 -17.52 -12.60 7.27
N ALA A 115 -17.83 -11.49 6.60
CA ALA A 115 -18.95 -11.37 5.69
C ALA A 115 -18.83 -12.34 4.50
N LEU A 116 -17.62 -12.49 3.91
CA LEU A 116 -17.36 -13.43 2.83
C LEU A 116 -17.55 -14.90 3.26
N VAL A 117 -17.27 -15.23 4.51
CA VAL A 117 -17.50 -16.58 5.06
C VAL A 117 -18.99 -16.80 5.34
N ILE A 118 -19.65 -15.89 6.04
CA ILE A 118 -21.07 -16.02 6.40
C ILE A 118 -21.94 -16.09 5.14
N SER A 119 -21.62 -15.34 4.10
CA SER A 119 -22.32 -15.37 2.81
C SER A 119 -22.00 -16.60 1.96
N GLY A 120 -21.13 -17.51 2.41
CA GLY A 120 -20.75 -18.72 1.67
C GLY A 120 -19.93 -18.46 0.39
N VAL A 121 -19.36 -17.26 0.24
CA VAL A 121 -18.47 -16.92 -0.88
C VAL A 121 -17.10 -17.58 -0.72
N LEU A 122 -16.53 -17.52 0.48
CA LEU A 122 -15.25 -18.13 0.81
C LEU A 122 -15.38 -19.11 1.98
N ARG A 123 -14.51 -20.12 2.01
CA ARG A 123 -14.32 -20.96 3.20
C ARG A 123 -13.46 -20.20 4.22
N PRO A 124 -13.60 -20.47 5.54
CA PRO A 124 -12.79 -19.80 6.57
C PRO A 124 -11.28 -19.85 6.30
N ALA A 125 -10.75 -21.00 5.86
CA ALA A 125 -9.34 -21.16 5.54
C ALA A 125 -8.88 -20.24 4.39
N ASP A 126 -9.72 -19.99 3.39
CA ASP A 126 -9.40 -19.11 2.26
C ASP A 126 -9.54 -17.63 2.65
N ALA A 127 -10.46 -17.31 3.56
CA ALA A 127 -10.74 -15.95 4.00
C ALA A 127 -9.70 -15.37 4.97
N PHE A 128 -9.00 -16.24 5.71
CA PHE A 128 -8.01 -15.81 6.71
C PHE A 128 -6.57 -16.22 6.40
N LYS A 129 -6.30 -16.87 5.24
CA LYS A 129 -4.94 -17.31 4.85
C LYS A 129 -3.94 -16.16 4.70
N ASP A 130 -4.42 -14.96 4.36
CA ASP A 130 -3.58 -13.83 4.01
C ASP A 130 -2.95 -13.12 5.24
N PHE A 131 -3.25 -13.60 6.46
CA PHE A 131 -2.42 -13.29 7.65
C PHE A 131 -1.00 -13.86 7.52
N ALA A 132 -0.81 -14.95 6.77
CA ALA A 132 0.48 -15.52 6.42
C ALA A 132 0.96 -15.14 5.01
N ASN A 133 0.32 -14.15 4.38
CA ASN A 133 0.73 -13.65 3.08
C ASN A 133 2.11 -12.99 3.16
N GLN A 134 3.00 -13.28 2.20
CA GLN A 134 4.36 -12.74 2.21
C GLN A 134 4.41 -11.22 2.31
N TRP A 135 3.50 -10.49 1.66
CA TRP A 135 3.47 -9.02 1.68
C TRP A 135 3.07 -8.48 3.05
N THR A 136 2.10 -9.12 3.72
CA THR A 136 1.72 -8.80 5.10
C THR A 136 2.90 -8.96 6.05
N LEU A 137 3.63 -10.07 5.94
CA LEU A 137 4.78 -10.37 6.80
C LEU A 137 6.00 -9.50 6.49
N ILE A 138 6.29 -9.19 5.21
CA ILE A 138 7.37 -8.27 4.83
C ILE A 138 7.17 -6.92 5.52
N PHE A 139 5.97 -6.33 5.44
CA PHE A 139 5.70 -5.05 6.08
C PHE A 139 5.82 -5.12 7.60
N MET A 140 5.36 -6.20 8.23
CA MET A 140 5.53 -6.41 9.66
C MET A 140 7.00 -6.36 10.08
N PHE A 141 7.88 -7.11 9.40
CA PHE A 141 9.31 -7.14 9.71
C PHE A 141 10.01 -5.82 9.37
N MET A 142 9.60 -5.14 8.30
CA MET A 142 10.16 -3.84 7.92
C MET A 142 9.82 -2.73 8.92
N PHE A 143 8.62 -2.74 9.53
CA PHE A 143 8.30 -1.84 10.64
C PHE A 143 9.24 -2.05 11.82
N MET A 144 9.52 -3.30 12.20
CA MET A 144 10.47 -3.62 13.29
C MET A 144 11.89 -3.13 12.98
N MET A 145 12.35 -3.33 11.75
CA MET A 145 13.68 -2.87 11.32
C MET A 145 13.78 -1.34 11.27
N GLY A 146 12.74 -0.67 10.78
CA GLY A 146 12.65 0.79 10.75
C GLY A 146 12.77 1.40 12.15
N GLU A 147 12.04 0.85 13.12
CA GLU A 147 12.11 1.31 14.51
C GLU A 147 13.51 1.15 15.10
N ALA A 148 14.24 0.08 14.75
CA ALA A 148 15.62 -0.08 15.23
C ALA A 148 16.53 1.08 14.77
N LEU A 149 16.34 1.62 13.57
CA LEU A 149 17.07 2.80 13.10
C LEU A 149 16.69 4.07 13.87
N PHE A 150 15.40 4.21 14.26
CA PHE A 150 14.99 5.31 15.14
C PHE A 150 15.58 5.16 16.54
N ARG A 151 15.48 3.98 17.19
CA ARG A 151 15.98 3.72 18.54
C ARG A 151 17.50 3.81 18.68
N THR A 152 18.24 3.59 17.59
CA THR A 152 19.70 3.77 17.58
C THR A 152 20.14 5.21 17.30
N GLY A 153 19.20 6.13 17.00
CA GLY A 153 19.47 7.55 16.79
C GLY A 153 19.98 7.88 15.40
N PHE A 154 19.93 6.95 14.44
CA PHE A 154 20.40 7.20 13.07
C PHE A 154 19.57 8.30 12.39
N ALA A 155 18.24 8.19 12.46
CA ALA A 155 17.36 9.18 11.83
C ALA A 155 17.51 10.57 12.44
N ASP A 156 17.69 10.68 13.78
CA ASP A 156 17.97 11.93 14.48
C ASP A 156 19.30 12.56 14.01
N LYS A 157 20.37 11.76 13.95
CA LYS A 157 21.67 12.23 13.48
C LYS A 157 21.63 12.78 12.06
N VAL A 158 20.94 12.10 11.16
CA VAL A 158 20.78 12.50 9.76
C VAL A 158 19.92 13.77 9.65
N GLY A 159 18.85 13.87 10.48
CA GLY A 159 18.01 15.06 10.55
C GLY A 159 18.78 16.31 10.98
N ARG A 160 19.56 16.22 12.06
CA ARG A 160 20.41 17.33 12.53
C ARG A 160 21.43 17.74 11.47
N TRP A 161 22.08 16.79 10.84
CA TRP A 161 23.01 17.05 9.75
C TRP A 161 22.36 17.82 8.58
N ALA A 162 21.11 17.47 8.20
CA ALA A 162 20.40 18.17 7.14
C ALA A 162 20.17 19.65 7.45
N VAL A 163 19.84 19.94 8.70
CA VAL A 163 19.62 21.30 9.18
C VAL A 163 20.93 22.10 9.23
N GLU A 164 21.99 21.55 9.81
CA GLU A 164 23.31 22.21 9.94
C GLU A 164 23.88 22.58 8.57
N LYS A 165 23.71 21.73 7.55
CA LYS A 165 24.16 22.01 6.18
C LYS A 165 23.46 23.20 5.51
N GLY A 166 22.29 23.61 6.01
CA GLY A 166 21.54 24.76 5.51
C GLY A 166 22.14 26.12 5.86
N LYS A 167 23.15 26.20 6.77
CA LYS A 167 23.89 27.41 7.14
C LYS A 167 23.00 28.63 7.41
N GLY A 168 21.85 28.48 8.02
CA GLY A 168 20.92 29.55 8.35
C GLY A 168 20.11 30.12 7.17
N ASN A 169 20.23 29.59 5.97
CA ASN A 169 19.40 29.98 4.84
C ASN A 169 18.09 29.18 4.87
N GLU A 170 16.95 29.85 5.09
CA GLU A 170 15.64 29.23 5.22
C GLU A 170 15.31 28.27 4.07
N LYS A 171 15.53 28.68 2.82
CA LYS A 171 15.22 27.85 1.64
C LYS A 171 16.14 26.63 1.57
N LEU A 172 17.41 26.80 1.89
CA LEU A 172 18.40 25.70 1.84
C LEU A 172 18.17 24.69 2.97
N VAL A 173 17.84 25.18 4.18
CA VAL A 173 17.44 24.30 5.30
C VAL A 173 16.20 23.49 4.91
N MET A 174 15.17 24.15 4.38
CA MET A 174 13.93 23.49 3.95
C MET A 174 14.20 22.43 2.87
N LEU A 175 14.99 22.77 1.85
CA LEU A 175 15.34 21.83 0.77
C LEU A 175 16.09 20.61 1.32
N ASN A 176 17.10 20.83 2.17
CA ASN A 176 17.86 19.73 2.78
C ASN A 176 16.96 18.83 3.64
N VAL A 177 16.09 19.41 4.45
CA VAL A 177 15.12 18.67 5.26
C VAL A 177 14.21 17.83 4.36
N MET A 178 13.69 18.40 3.26
CA MET A 178 12.83 17.68 2.33
C MET A 178 13.56 16.52 1.65
N ILE A 179 14.77 16.76 1.14
CA ILE A 179 15.56 15.70 0.47
C ILE A 179 15.87 14.57 1.44
N VAL A 180 16.32 14.90 2.64
CA VAL A 180 16.73 13.90 3.63
C VAL A 180 15.52 13.15 4.20
N ALA A 181 14.42 13.85 4.49
CA ALA A 181 13.19 13.22 4.92
C ALA A 181 12.62 12.29 3.84
N ALA A 182 12.65 12.69 2.56
CA ALA A 182 12.24 11.83 1.45
C ALA A 182 13.16 10.62 1.31
N ALA A 183 14.47 10.79 1.38
CA ALA A 183 15.44 9.69 1.29
C ALA A 183 15.25 8.68 2.43
N LEU A 184 15.06 9.12 3.66
CA LEU A 184 14.79 8.23 4.80
C LEU A 184 13.41 7.57 4.67
N SER A 185 12.40 8.32 4.26
CA SER A 185 11.03 7.80 4.11
C SER A 185 10.89 6.80 2.96
N SER A 186 11.84 6.77 2.03
CA SER A 186 11.86 5.75 0.98
C SER A 186 12.09 4.34 1.50
N VAL A 187 12.69 4.21 2.68
CA VAL A 187 13.05 2.92 3.30
C VAL A 187 12.50 2.75 4.72
N LEU A 188 12.03 3.85 5.32
CA LEU A 188 11.37 3.88 6.62
C LEU A 188 9.90 4.27 6.46
N SER A 189 9.08 4.10 7.51
CA SER A 189 7.69 4.54 7.43
C SER A 189 7.60 6.08 7.36
N ASN A 190 6.69 6.60 6.54
CA ASN A 190 6.42 8.04 6.42
C ASN A 190 6.11 8.66 7.79
N THR A 191 5.27 7.98 8.58
CA THR A 191 4.87 8.41 9.93
C THR A 191 6.07 8.49 10.87
N GLY A 192 6.88 7.43 10.94
CA GLY A 192 8.07 7.38 11.80
C GLY A 192 9.08 8.47 11.44
N THR A 193 9.34 8.66 10.14
CA THR A 193 10.24 9.72 9.66
C THR A 193 9.71 11.11 10.03
N THR A 194 8.39 11.36 9.87
CA THR A 194 7.77 12.63 10.25
C THR A 194 7.90 12.90 11.75
N VAL A 195 7.56 11.92 12.59
CA VAL A 195 7.66 12.04 14.06
C VAL A 195 9.08 12.31 14.52
N CYS A 196 10.07 11.62 13.94
CA CYS A 196 11.47 11.80 14.28
C CYS A 196 12.01 13.19 13.90
N PHE A 197 11.63 13.69 12.71
CA PHE A 197 12.11 14.99 12.22
C PHE A 197 11.37 16.18 12.83
N LEU A 198 10.13 15.97 13.30
CA LEU A 198 9.29 17.04 13.83
C LEU A 198 9.98 17.89 14.90
N PRO A 199 10.51 17.33 16.01
CA PRO A 199 11.15 18.13 17.04
C PRO A 199 12.44 18.83 16.55
N ILE A 200 13.21 18.19 15.65
CA ILE A 200 14.44 18.76 15.09
C ILE A 200 14.11 20.01 14.25
N VAL A 201 13.14 19.85 13.35
CA VAL A 201 12.70 20.92 12.43
C VAL A 201 12.03 22.03 13.22
N LEU A 202 11.17 21.71 14.18
CA LEU A 202 10.48 22.67 15.00
C LEU A 202 11.45 23.52 15.83
N GLY A 203 12.44 22.88 16.47
CA GLY A 203 13.47 23.55 17.26
C GLY A 203 14.28 24.57 16.41
N VAL A 204 14.67 24.19 15.21
CA VAL A 204 15.42 25.09 14.31
C VAL A 204 14.54 26.23 13.80
N VAL A 205 13.33 25.93 13.39
CA VAL A 205 12.39 26.94 12.89
C VAL A 205 12.08 28.01 13.94
N THR A 206 11.88 27.59 15.21
CA THR A 206 11.61 28.48 16.34
C THR A 206 12.86 29.36 16.63
N LEU A 207 14.04 28.75 16.73
CA LEU A 207 15.28 29.49 17.04
C LEU A 207 15.68 30.46 15.92
N ALA A 208 15.52 30.05 14.65
CA ALA A 208 15.89 30.87 13.49
C ALA A 208 14.79 31.87 13.07
N GLY A 209 13.59 31.78 13.62
CA GLY A 209 12.43 32.60 13.27
C GLY A 209 11.91 32.37 11.84
N PHE A 210 12.04 31.14 11.32
CA PHE A 210 11.57 30.74 10.01
C PHE A 210 10.05 30.52 9.98
N ASN A 211 9.49 30.34 8.78
CA ASN A 211 8.06 30.10 8.62
C ASN A 211 7.67 28.65 9.02
N THR A 212 7.12 28.48 10.22
CA THR A 212 6.74 27.18 10.79
C THR A 212 5.78 26.40 9.90
N LYS A 213 4.76 27.09 9.32
CA LYS A 213 3.77 26.44 8.43
C LYS A 213 4.42 25.80 7.23
N SER A 214 5.34 26.52 6.59
CA SER A 214 6.05 26.02 5.39
C SER A 214 6.90 24.81 5.71
N PHE A 215 7.61 24.82 6.84
CA PHE A 215 8.50 23.72 7.24
C PHE A 215 7.71 22.46 7.66
N MET A 216 6.62 22.63 8.39
CA MET A 216 5.78 21.49 8.79
C MET A 216 5.13 20.84 7.58
N MET A 217 4.59 21.63 6.67
CA MET A 217 4.02 21.11 5.41
C MET A 217 5.09 20.46 4.54
N ALA A 218 6.29 21.08 4.43
CA ALA A 218 7.44 20.54 3.71
C ALA A 218 7.83 19.15 4.22
N LEU A 219 7.89 18.99 5.55
CA LEU A 219 8.21 17.71 6.18
C LEU A 219 7.19 16.61 5.83
N ALA A 220 5.90 16.89 5.98
CA ALA A 220 4.84 15.93 5.69
C ALA A 220 4.81 15.52 4.21
N PHE A 221 4.96 16.48 3.30
CA PHE A 221 4.94 16.19 1.87
C PHE A 221 6.21 15.45 1.44
N ALA A 222 7.37 15.83 1.97
CA ALA A 222 8.63 15.16 1.66
C ALA A 222 8.62 13.68 2.04
N THR A 223 8.07 13.32 3.21
CA THR A 223 7.95 11.92 3.61
C THR A 223 6.99 11.16 2.71
N SER A 224 5.89 11.78 2.28
CA SER A 224 4.96 11.17 1.32
C SER A 224 5.58 10.99 -0.07
N PHE A 225 6.34 11.96 -0.59
CA PHE A 225 7.10 11.79 -1.83
C PHE A 225 8.13 10.66 -1.71
N GLY A 226 8.88 10.63 -0.60
CA GLY A 226 9.89 9.59 -0.34
C GLY A 226 9.30 8.18 -0.31
N GLY A 227 8.14 8.02 0.32
CA GLY A 227 7.44 6.74 0.40
C GLY A 227 7.14 6.09 -0.96
N THR A 228 7.03 6.88 -2.05
CA THR A 228 6.77 6.34 -3.39
C THR A 228 7.98 5.68 -4.05
N ILE A 229 9.21 5.87 -3.51
CA ILE A 229 10.46 5.49 -4.19
C ILE A 229 10.73 3.99 -4.15
N THR A 230 10.35 3.29 -3.08
CA THR A 230 10.63 1.86 -2.94
C THR A 230 9.38 1.06 -2.61
N LEU A 231 9.47 -0.24 -2.78
CA LEU A 231 8.40 -1.17 -2.44
C LEU A 231 7.88 -1.01 -0.99
N ILE A 232 8.78 -0.76 -0.05
CA ILE A 232 8.48 -0.71 1.39
C ILE A 232 8.26 0.71 1.94
N GLY A 233 8.52 1.74 1.15
CA GLY A 233 8.43 3.14 1.59
C GLY A 233 7.00 3.52 2.00
N THR A 234 6.00 2.98 1.33
CA THR A 234 4.59 3.23 1.66
C THR A 234 3.73 1.98 1.46
N PRO A 235 2.72 1.73 2.32
CA PRO A 235 1.87 0.55 2.23
C PRO A 235 1.17 0.32 0.87
N PRO A 236 0.66 1.31 0.14
CA PRO A 236 0.08 1.11 -1.19
C PRO A 236 0.97 0.35 -2.17
N ASN A 237 2.29 0.53 -2.14
CA ASN A 237 3.23 -0.19 -2.98
C ASN A 237 3.22 -1.70 -2.68
N GLY A 238 3.14 -2.07 -1.40
CA GLY A 238 2.98 -3.46 -0.98
C GLY A 238 1.60 -4.03 -1.33
N VAL A 239 0.56 -3.20 -1.28
CA VAL A 239 -0.80 -3.60 -1.65
C VAL A 239 -0.86 -4.04 -3.12
N VAL A 240 -0.35 -3.23 -4.05
CA VAL A 240 -0.41 -3.58 -5.47
C VAL A 240 0.39 -4.85 -5.79
N ASN A 241 1.51 -5.06 -5.11
CA ASN A 241 2.25 -6.33 -5.20
C ASN A 241 1.49 -7.50 -4.56
N GLY A 242 0.79 -7.27 -3.46
CA GLY A 242 -0.06 -8.27 -2.82
C GLY A 242 -1.22 -8.70 -3.72
N VAL A 243 -1.86 -7.75 -4.39
CA VAL A 243 -2.93 -8.00 -5.37
C VAL A 243 -2.41 -8.84 -6.55
N LEU A 244 -1.26 -8.47 -7.14
CA LEU A 244 -0.61 -9.26 -8.20
C LEU A 244 -0.23 -10.66 -7.72
N GLY A 245 0.39 -10.77 -6.54
CA GLY A 245 0.82 -12.05 -5.97
C GLY A 245 -0.35 -12.99 -5.67
N THR A 246 -1.48 -12.48 -5.19
CA THR A 246 -2.70 -13.26 -4.95
C THR A 246 -3.24 -13.84 -6.27
N ALA A 247 -3.14 -13.09 -7.36
CA ALA A 247 -3.51 -13.52 -8.72
C ALA A 247 -2.41 -14.35 -9.42
N LYS A 248 -1.29 -14.64 -8.74
CA LYS A 248 -0.13 -15.38 -9.29
C LYS A 248 0.47 -14.73 -10.53
N MET A 249 0.43 -13.40 -10.59
CA MET A 249 1.00 -12.59 -11.66
C MET A 249 2.40 -12.08 -11.26
N PRO A 250 3.25 -11.65 -12.23
CA PRO A 250 4.52 -11.01 -11.94
C PRO A 250 4.33 -9.80 -11.04
N THR A 251 5.16 -9.70 -10.00
CA THR A 251 5.14 -8.59 -9.04
C THR A 251 6.27 -7.62 -9.33
N PHE A 252 6.13 -6.37 -8.91
CA PHE A 252 7.20 -5.37 -9.03
C PHE A 252 8.39 -5.71 -8.13
N GLY A 253 9.58 -5.48 -8.64
CA GLY A 253 10.82 -5.55 -7.88
C GLY A 253 10.95 -4.40 -6.87
N PHE A 254 11.93 -4.53 -5.96
CA PHE A 254 12.11 -3.60 -4.84
C PHE A 254 12.30 -2.14 -5.27
N PHE A 255 13.12 -1.88 -6.30
CA PHE A 255 13.41 -0.54 -6.82
C PHE A 255 12.64 -0.17 -8.08
N GLU A 256 11.74 -1.01 -8.59
CA GLU A 256 10.96 -0.63 -9.78
C GLU A 256 10.07 0.59 -9.52
N PHE A 257 9.61 0.76 -8.29
CA PHE A 257 8.88 1.96 -7.87
C PHE A 257 9.71 3.24 -8.01
N ALA A 258 11.05 3.15 -7.89
CA ALA A 258 11.95 4.30 -8.02
C ALA A 258 11.90 4.96 -9.40
N LEU A 259 11.59 4.18 -10.45
CA LEU A 259 11.50 4.69 -11.83
C LEU A 259 10.43 5.80 -11.97
N VAL A 260 9.38 5.74 -11.17
CA VAL A 260 8.34 6.77 -11.11
C VAL A 260 8.46 7.60 -9.84
N GLY A 261 8.82 6.98 -8.71
CA GLY A 261 8.90 7.63 -7.40
C GLY A 261 9.99 8.71 -7.31
N ILE A 262 11.17 8.50 -7.90
CA ILE A 262 12.22 9.53 -7.91
C ILE A 262 11.78 10.77 -8.70
N PRO A 263 11.28 10.66 -9.95
CA PRO A 263 10.70 11.79 -10.65
C PRO A 263 9.59 12.51 -9.87
N ILE A 264 8.70 11.77 -9.21
CA ILE A 264 7.66 12.33 -8.34
C ILE A 264 8.29 13.11 -7.17
N ALA A 265 9.28 12.55 -6.48
CA ALA A 265 9.92 13.19 -5.36
C ALA A 265 10.63 14.48 -5.78
N VAL A 266 11.38 14.45 -6.88
CA VAL A 266 12.08 15.63 -7.41
C VAL A 266 11.08 16.72 -7.82
N ALA A 267 10.08 16.38 -8.61
CA ALA A 267 9.09 17.34 -9.07
C ALA A 267 8.19 17.84 -7.93
N GLY A 268 7.81 16.96 -6.99
CA GLY A 268 7.04 17.31 -5.80
C GLY A 268 7.78 18.30 -4.90
N ILE A 269 9.07 18.04 -4.60
CA ILE A 269 9.91 18.94 -3.83
C ILE A 269 10.06 20.28 -4.58
N ALA A 270 10.41 20.25 -5.86
CA ALA A 270 10.60 21.46 -6.65
C ALA A 270 9.31 22.32 -6.72
N THR A 271 8.16 21.70 -7.00
CA THR A 271 6.87 22.39 -7.08
C THR A 271 6.42 22.94 -5.72
N PHE A 272 6.65 22.21 -4.64
CA PHE A 272 6.35 22.70 -3.29
C PHE A 272 7.27 23.88 -2.91
N MET A 273 8.56 23.78 -3.14
CA MET A 273 9.53 24.85 -2.86
C MET A 273 9.23 26.13 -3.64
N TYR A 274 8.78 26.00 -4.88
CA TYR A 274 8.52 27.16 -5.74
C TYR A 274 7.11 27.74 -5.55
N PHE A 275 6.08 26.91 -5.52
CA PHE A 275 4.69 27.33 -5.45
C PHE A 275 4.11 27.18 -4.04
N GLY A 276 4.28 25.99 -3.38
CA GLY A 276 3.64 25.69 -2.11
C GLY A 276 3.97 26.69 -1.01
N THR A 277 5.24 27.08 -0.90
CA THR A 277 5.69 28.08 0.08
C THR A 277 5.09 29.47 -0.15
N ARG A 278 4.72 29.82 -1.39
CA ARG A 278 4.13 31.14 -1.72
C ARG A 278 2.67 31.26 -1.32
N PHE A 279 1.92 30.15 -1.35
CA PHE A 279 0.50 30.13 -1.03
C PHE A 279 0.22 29.94 0.47
N LEU A 280 1.25 29.59 1.25
CA LEU A 280 1.12 29.48 2.70
C LEU A 280 1.25 30.86 3.36
N PRO A 281 0.37 31.17 4.34
CA PRO A 281 0.51 32.39 5.13
C PRO A 281 1.85 32.41 5.86
N LYS A 282 2.47 33.58 5.92
CA LYS A 282 3.65 33.77 6.77
C LYS A 282 3.20 33.75 8.23
N GLY A 283 3.57 32.70 8.94
CA GLY A 283 3.27 32.54 10.36
C GLY A 283 4.58 32.28 11.10
N LYS A 284 4.98 33.19 11.98
CA LYS A 284 5.92 32.87 13.04
C LYS A 284 5.13 32.18 14.14
N MET A 285 5.75 31.19 14.76
CA MET A 285 5.17 30.51 15.90
C MET A 285 4.98 31.51 17.05
N ASP A 286 3.77 31.64 17.61
CA ASP A 286 3.59 32.31 18.88
C ASP A 286 4.36 31.54 19.95
N ARG A 287 5.05 32.24 20.85
CA ARG A 287 5.88 31.61 21.90
C ARG A 287 5.07 30.71 22.85
N ASP A 288 3.78 30.87 22.87
CA ASP A 288 2.85 30.03 23.67
C ASP A 288 2.63 28.61 23.08
N ALA A 289 3.24 28.31 21.93
CA ALA A 289 3.19 26.99 21.30
C ALA A 289 4.28 26.02 21.83
N GLU A 290 5.03 26.36 22.86
CA GLU A 290 5.91 25.42 23.59
C GLU A 290 5.11 24.20 24.13
N ASP A 291 3.82 24.33 24.39
CA ASP A 291 2.93 23.22 24.76
C ASP A 291 2.68 22.20 23.63
N TYR A 292 3.02 22.53 22.37
CA TYR A 292 2.94 21.61 21.22
C TYR A 292 4.26 20.92 20.88
N ALA A 293 5.37 21.27 21.54
CA ALA A 293 6.49 20.35 21.63
C ALA A 293 5.92 19.11 22.35
N GLY A 294 5.58 18.07 21.58
CA GLY A 294 5.10 16.80 22.13
C GLY A 294 6.05 16.38 23.25
N PRO A 295 5.60 15.56 24.22
CA PRO A 295 6.38 15.24 25.39
C PRO A 295 7.83 15.00 24.92
N GLU A 296 8.79 15.74 25.50
CA GLU A 296 10.19 15.38 25.37
C GLU A 296 10.25 13.90 25.74
N THR A 297 10.11 13.07 24.74
CA THR A 297 10.34 11.65 24.92
C THR A 297 11.83 11.60 25.12
N ASP A 298 12.23 11.40 26.39
CA ASP A 298 13.59 11.09 26.80
C ASP A 298 13.98 9.74 26.18
N ILE A 299 14.01 9.74 24.84
CA ILE A 299 14.36 8.55 24.06
C ILE A 299 15.86 8.37 24.26
N LYS A 300 16.20 7.50 25.17
CA LYS A 300 17.58 7.07 25.37
C LYS A 300 18.04 6.29 24.14
N TYR A 301 18.66 7.00 23.17
CA TYR A 301 19.18 6.37 21.98
C TYR A 301 20.29 5.36 22.30
N ARG A 302 20.27 4.22 21.61
CA ARG A 302 21.32 3.20 21.65
C ARG A 302 22.41 3.51 20.63
N THR A 303 23.07 4.67 20.75
CA THR A 303 24.04 5.18 19.76
C THR A 303 25.21 4.24 19.52
N ASN A 304 25.61 3.45 20.54
CA ASN A 304 26.63 2.39 20.42
C ASN A 304 26.21 1.24 19.48
N ARG A 305 24.94 1.14 19.11
CA ARG A 305 24.40 0.14 18.16
C ARG A 305 24.04 0.73 16.80
N MET A 306 24.22 2.05 16.59
CA MET A 306 23.85 2.75 15.36
C MET A 306 24.53 2.14 14.13
N GLY A 307 25.86 1.96 14.16
CA GLY A 307 26.58 1.40 13.02
C GLY A 307 26.11 -0.02 12.68
N LEU A 308 25.80 -0.83 13.70
CA LEU A 308 25.32 -2.18 13.52
C LEU A 308 23.91 -2.21 12.93
N SER A 309 22.98 -1.38 13.42
CA SER A 309 21.61 -1.29 12.90
C SER A 309 21.61 -0.82 11.44
N VAL A 310 22.39 0.19 11.10
CA VAL A 310 22.52 0.66 9.72
C VAL A 310 23.14 -0.42 8.84
N GLY A 311 24.16 -1.14 9.31
CA GLY A 311 24.79 -2.24 8.57
C GLY A 311 23.84 -3.39 8.27
N ILE A 312 23.06 -3.85 9.27
CA ILE A 312 22.04 -4.89 9.10
C ILE A 312 20.96 -4.41 8.12
N PHE A 313 20.47 -3.19 8.29
CA PHE A 313 19.43 -2.64 7.40
C PHE A 313 19.92 -2.53 5.96
N ALA A 314 21.11 -1.96 5.74
CA ALA A 314 21.70 -1.83 4.42
C ALA A 314 21.95 -3.22 3.77
N PHE A 315 22.39 -4.20 4.55
CA PHE A 315 22.57 -5.58 4.07
C PHE A 315 21.24 -6.17 3.60
N VAL A 316 20.17 -6.06 4.39
CA VAL A 316 18.84 -6.58 4.04
C VAL A 316 18.31 -5.89 2.78
N VAL A 317 18.37 -4.56 2.72
CA VAL A 317 17.94 -3.80 1.53
C VAL A 317 18.77 -4.20 0.31
N ALA A 318 20.07 -4.40 0.45
CA ALA A 318 20.92 -4.88 -0.65
C ALA A 318 20.51 -6.28 -1.11
N VAL A 319 20.24 -7.20 -0.19
CA VAL A 319 19.76 -8.56 -0.53
C VAL A 319 18.40 -8.50 -1.24
N MET A 320 17.47 -7.68 -0.75
CA MET A 320 16.16 -7.50 -1.38
C MET A 320 16.27 -6.89 -2.77
N ALA A 321 17.16 -5.93 -2.96
CA ALA A 321 17.37 -5.23 -4.22
C ALA A 321 18.10 -6.07 -5.27
N LEU A 322 19.11 -6.85 -4.82
CA LEU A 322 19.96 -7.65 -5.69
C LEU A 322 19.43 -9.07 -5.91
N GLY A 323 18.45 -9.51 -5.12
CA GLY A 323 17.91 -10.86 -5.17
C GLY A 323 17.37 -11.28 -6.54
N ASP A 324 16.85 -10.32 -7.32
CA ASP A 324 16.37 -10.56 -8.67
C ASP A 324 17.50 -10.55 -9.73
N PHE A 325 18.63 -9.86 -9.45
CA PHE A 325 19.77 -9.75 -10.38
C PHE A 325 20.86 -10.81 -10.13
N VAL A 326 20.94 -11.34 -8.90
CA VAL A 326 21.97 -12.31 -8.52
C VAL A 326 21.32 -13.68 -8.27
N PRO A 327 21.31 -14.58 -9.27
CA PRO A 327 20.68 -15.91 -9.15
C PRO A 327 21.20 -16.74 -7.97
N PHE A 328 22.44 -16.50 -7.51
CA PHE A 328 23.05 -17.17 -6.37
C PHE A 328 22.26 -16.93 -5.07
N ILE A 329 21.80 -15.71 -4.81
CA ILE A 329 21.04 -15.36 -3.60
C ILE A 329 19.75 -16.17 -3.56
N LYS A 330 18.98 -16.18 -4.65
CA LYS A 330 17.68 -16.83 -4.74
C LYS A 330 17.75 -18.35 -4.91
N LYS A 331 18.68 -18.85 -5.72
CA LYS A 331 18.78 -20.29 -6.04
C LYS A 331 19.64 -21.06 -5.06
N THR A 332 20.71 -20.48 -4.54
CA THR A 332 21.69 -21.19 -3.69
C THR A 332 21.44 -20.94 -2.21
N LEU A 333 21.17 -19.69 -1.81
CA LEU A 333 20.89 -19.36 -0.41
C LEU A 333 19.40 -19.45 -0.06
N ASN A 334 18.53 -19.57 -1.07
CA ASN A 334 17.07 -19.61 -0.93
C ASN A 334 16.53 -18.42 -0.12
N ILE A 335 17.18 -17.25 -0.26
CA ILE A 335 16.78 -16.01 0.43
C ILE A 335 15.93 -15.19 -0.54
N ASP A 336 14.65 -15.15 -0.28
CA ASP A 336 13.68 -14.25 -0.94
C ASP A 336 13.47 -12.95 -0.11
N LEU A 337 12.61 -12.06 -0.60
CA LEU A 337 12.30 -10.80 0.09
C LEU A 337 11.80 -11.02 1.52
N LEU A 338 10.92 -12.01 1.73
CA LEU A 338 10.35 -12.30 3.03
C LEU A 338 11.42 -12.82 4.00
N THR A 339 12.22 -13.78 3.55
CA THR A 339 13.30 -14.36 4.36
C THR A 339 14.33 -13.30 4.73
N ALA A 340 14.69 -12.41 3.80
CA ALA A 340 15.60 -11.30 4.06
C ALA A 340 15.05 -10.34 5.14
N ALA A 341 13.78 -9.95 5.03
CA ALA A 341 13.13 -9.06 6.01
C ALA A 341 13.05 -9.72 7.39
N ALA A 342 12.65 -11.00 7.46
CA ALA A 342 12.56 -11.75 8.71
C ALA A 342 13.94 -11.91 9.39
N LEU A 343 14.98 -12.26 8.61
CA LEU A 343 16.35 -12.35 9.09
C LEU A 343 16.83 -11.00 9.66
N GLY A 344 16.58 -9.91 8.94
CA GLY A 344 16.94 -8.57 9.38
C GLY A 344 16.28 -8.20 10.72
N ALA A 345 14.97 -8.40 10.84
CA ALA A 345 14.25 -8.14 12.09
C ALA A 345 14.79 -9.00 13.25
N ALA A 346 15.05 -10.29 13.01
CA ALA A 346 15.65 -11.18 14.00
C ALA A 346 17.04 -10.70 14.43
N LEU A 347 17.90 -10.34 13.49
CA LEU A 347 19.24 -9.79 13.77
C LEU A 347 19.17 -8.49 14.59
N MET A 348 18.24 -7.57 14.27
CA MET A 348 18.05 -6.32 15.04
C MET A 348 17.69 -6.60 16.50
N ILE A 349 16.87 -7.62 16.77
CA ILE A 349 16.48 -8.03 18.12
C ILE A 349 17.64 -8.75 18.83
N ILE A 350 18.27 -9.74 18.20
CA ILE A 350 19.39 -10.50 18.76
C ILE A 350 20.55 -9.59 19.13
N THR A 351 20.88 -8.64 18.28
CA THR A 351 21.96 -7.67 18.48
C THR A 351 21.56 -6.54 19.45
N LYS A 352 20.34 -6.55 19.99
CA LYS A 352 19.83 -5.54 20.92
C LYS A 352 19.83 -4.11 20.34
N CYS A 353 19.73 -3.98 19.02
CA CYS A 353 19.43 -2.67 18.38
C CYS A 353 18.04 -2.21 18.79
N ILE A 354 17.11 -3.17 18.90
CA ILE A 354 15.75 -2.98 19.38
C ILE A 354 15.38 -4.13 20.34
N THR A 355 14.56 -3.89 21.35
CA THR A 355 13.99 -4.93 22.20
C THR A 355 12.76 -5.56 21.54
N TRP A 356 12.41 -6.79 21.95
CA TRP A 356 11.19 -7.45 21.45
C TRP A 356 9.92 -6.61 21.70
N LYS A 357 9.82 -5.98 22.87
CA LYS A 357 8.68 -5.12 23.22
C LYS A 357 8.58 -3.92 22.26
N GLU A 358 9.69 -3.24 22.00
CA GLU A 358 9.73 -2.10 21.06
C GLU A 358 9.43 -2.57 19.63
N ALA A 359 10.00 -3.70 19.19
CA ALA A 359 9.73 -4.28 17.89
C ALA A 359 8.24 -4.58 17.71
N TRP A 360 7.60 -5.17 18.70
CA TRP A 360 6.16 -5.46 18.68
C TRP A 360 5.30 -4.19 18.65
N GLN A 361 5.68 -3.17 19.39
CA GLN A 361 4.97 -1.88 19.44
C GLN A 361 5.14 -1.03 18.17
N SER A 362 6.21 -1.25 17.41
CA SER A 362 6.48 -0.52 16.18
C SER A 362 5.64 -1.01 14.99
N VAL A 363 5.07 -2.21 15.09
CA VAL A 363 4.24 -2.76 14.01
C VAL A 363 2.95 -1.96 13.90
N SER A 364 2.69 -1.42 12.70
CA SER A 364 1.38 -0.84 12.38
C SER A 364 0.35 -1.96 12.21
N TRP A 365 -0.27 -2.38 13.32
CA TRP A 365 -1.29 -3.43 13.32
C TRP A 365 -2.46 -3.09 12.41
N GLN A 366 -2.82 -1.82 12.31
CA GLN A 366 -3.81 -1.33 11.35
C GLN A 366 -3.46 -1.76 9.92
N THR A 367 -2.22 -1.51 9.48
CA THR A 367 -1.76 -1.90 8.14
C THR A 367 -1.77 -3.42 7.97
N ILE A 368 -1.35 -4.18 8.98
CA ILE A 368 -1.31 -5.65 8.95
C ILE A 368 -2.73 -6.22 8.81
N PHE A 369 -3.68 -5.76 9.62
CA PHE A 369 -5.08 -6.20 9.52
C PHE A 369 -5.73 -5.80 8.20
N LEU A 370 -5.46 -4.58 7.72
CA LEU A 370 -5.95 -4.15 6.40
C LEU A 370 -5.46 -5.09 5.29
N PHE A 371 -4.17 -5.43 5.26
CA PHE A 371 -3.63 -6.35 4.25
C PHE A 371 -4.23 -7.75 4.36
N ALA A 372 -4.13 -8.35 5.55
CA ALA A 372 -4.56 -9.72 5.79
C ALA A 372 -6.05 -9.95 5.52
N CYS A 373 -6.89 -8.95 5.81
CA CYS A 373 -8.34 -9.05 5.69
C CYS A 373 -8.90 -8.58 4.33
N MET A 374 -8.15 -7.75 3.58
CA MET A 374 -8.63 -7.25 2.30
C MET A 374 -8.11 -8.04 1.09
N PHE A 375 -6.94 -8.68 1.15
CA PHE A 375 -6.46 -9.55 0.07
C PHE A 375 -7.43 -10.68 -0.31
N PRO A 376 -8.17 -11.30 0.62
CA PRO A 376 -9.19 -12.30 0.28
C PRO A 376 -10.28 -11.80 -0.68
N VAL A 377 -10.53 -10.48 -0.76
CA VAL A 377 -11.49 -9.89 -1.72
C VAL A 377 -11.09 -10.23 -3.15
N SER A 378 -9.80 -10.13 -3.51
CA SER A 378 -9.29 -10.52 -4.83
C SER A 378 -9.60 -11.99 -5.13
N THR A 379 -9.37 -12.87 -4.14
CA THR A 379 -9.69 -14.30 -4.26
C THR A 379 -11.20 -14.53 -4.41
N ALA A 380 -12.04 -13.77 -3.69
CA ALA A 380 -13.50 -13.86 -3.79
C ALA A 380 -14.00 -13.43 -5.17
N LEU A 381 -13.51 -12.31 -5.68
CA LEU A 381 -13.84 -11.81 -7.02
C LEU A 381 -13.44 -12.81 -8.12
N GLU A 382 -12.23 -13.40 -8.01
CA GLU A 382 -11.77 -14.42 -8.98
C GLU A 382 -12.67 -15.67 -8.95
N LYS A 383 -12.94 -16.22 -7.76
CA LYS A 383 -13.74 -17.44 -7.59
C LYS A 383 -15.20 -17.30 -8.02
N THR A 384 -15.78 -16.12 -7.87
CA THR A 384 -17.18 -15.84 -8.18
C THR A 384 -17.40 -15.38 -9.63
N GLY A 385 -16.32 -15.06 -10.35
CA GLY A 385 -16.42 -14.42 -11.66
C GLY A 385 -16.78 -12.92 -11.59
N GLY A 386 -16.78 -12.32 -10.39
CA GLY A 386 -17.01 -10.89 -10.18
C GLY A 386 -15.97 -10.01 -10.91
N VAL A 387 -14.75 -10.55 -11.14
CA VAL A 387 -13.74 -9.94 -12.01
C VAL A 387 -14.31 -9.58 -13.37
N LEU A 388 -15.04 -10.51 -14.03
CA LEU A 388 -15.59 -10.28 -15.38
C LEU A 388 -16.69 -9.23 -15.37
N MET A 389 -17.53 -9.22 -14.34
CA MET A 389 -18.60 -8.22 -14.19
C MET A 389 -18.03 -6.80 -14.02
N ILE A 390 -17.04 -6.65 -13.16
CA ILE A 390 -16.36 -5.36 -12.95
C ILE A 390 -15.65 -4.93 -14.22
N ALA A 391 -14.94 -5.86 -14.89
CA ALA A 391 -14.21 -5.58 -16.12
C ALA A 391 -15.17 -5.09 -17.22
N GLN A 392 -16.32 -5.70 -17.40
CA GLN A 392 -17.32 -5.24 -18.38
C GLN A 392 -17.84 -3.85 -18.05
N ALA A 393 -18.26 -3.59 -16.81
CA ALA A 393 -18.77 -2.30 -16.39
C ALA A 393 -17.72 -1.17 -16.58
N VAL A 394 -16.47 -1.45 -16.24
CA VAL A 394 -15.37 -0.47 -16.43
C VAL A 394 -15.06 -0.28 -17.92
N ASN A 395 -15.03 -1.37 -18.69
CA ASN A 395 -14.77 -1.31 -20.13
C ASN A 395 -15.80 -0.45 -20.89
N ASP A 396 -17.08 -0.53 -20.49
CA ASP A 396 -18.14 0.32 -21.04
C ASP A 396 -17.89 1.80 -20.76
N VAL A 397 -17.33 2.15 -19.59
CA VAL A 397 -17.00 3.52 -19.22
C VAL A 397 -15.77 4.04 -19.95
N VAL A 398 -14.71 3.21 -20.10
CA VAL A 398 -13.44 3.65 -20.72
C VAL A 398 -13.40 3.39 -22.24
N ALA A 399 -14.49 2.90 -22.81
CA ALA A 399 -14.62 2.61 -24.25
C ALA A 399 -13.49 1.71 -24.79
N GLY A 400 -13.04 0.74 -24.01
CA GLY A 400 -11.98 -0.21 -24.38
C GLY A 400 -10.57 0.38 -24.45
N SER A 401 -10.35 1.61 -23.97
CA SER A 401 -9.03 2.26 -24.00
C SER A 401 -8.16 1.83 -22.81
N PRO A 402 -7.02 1.13 -23.00
CA PRO A 402 -6.07 0.80 -21.94
C PRO A 402 -5.53 2.04 -21.22
N MET A 403 -5.21 3.09 -21.97
CA MET A 403 -4.76 4.38 -21.45
C MET A 403 -5.87 5.05 -20.63
N GLY A 404 -7.13 5.02 -21.13
CA GLY A 404 -8.30 5.52 -20.40
C GLY A 404 -8.50 4.81 -19.07
N LEU A 405 -8.34 3.49 -19.04
CA LEU A 405 -8.40 2.72 -17.81
C LEU A 405 -7.32 3.15 -16.79
N MET A 406 -6.08 3.26 -17.24
CA MET A 406 -4.96 3.66 -16.37
C MET A 406 -5.17 5.08 -15.82
N ILE A 407 -5.49 6.04 -16.68
CA ILE A 407 -5.75 7.43 -16.25
C ILE A 407 -6.92 7.47 -15.26
N GLY A 408 -8.03 6.82 -15.61
CA GLY A 408 -9.23 6.78 -14.77
C GLY A 408 -8.95 6.20 -13.38
N MET A 409 -8.26 5.04 -13.33
CA MET A 409 -7.92 4.39 -12.06
C MET A 409 -6.91 5.22 -11.24
N THR A 410 -5.91 5.81 -11.88
CA THR A 410 -4.92 6.68 -11.20
C THR A 410 -5.61 7.91 -10.61
N CYS A 411 -6.42 8.63 -11.39
CA CYS A 411 -7.12 9.83 -10.95
C CYS A 411 -8.16 9.52 -9.86
N LEU A 412 -8.93 8.44 -10.02
CA LEU A 412 -9.89 7.98 -9.02
C LEU A 412 -9.19 7.69 -7.70
N THR A 413 -8.09 6.94 -7.75
CA THR A 413 -7.32 6.59 -6.55
C THR A 413 -6.72 7.82 -5.89
N ALA A 414 -6.13 8.75 -6.67
CA ALA A 414 -5.57 9.99 -6.17
C ALA A 414 -6.63 10.94 -5.57
N LEU A 415 -7.88 10.86 -6.03
CA LEU A 415 -9.00 11.60 -5.45
C LEU A 415 -9.48 10.94 -4.15
N LEU A 416 -9.71 9.63 -4.15
CA LEU A 416 -10.23 8.89 -3.00
C LEU A 416 -9.27 8.94 -1.81
N THR A 417 -7.96 8.85 -2.05
CA THR A 417 -6.94 8.91 -1.00
C THR A 417 -6.91 10.24 -0.25
N GLN A 418 -7.53 11.29 -0.75
CA GLN A 418 -7.64 12.56 -0.02
C GLN A 418 -8.59 12.47 1.18
N PHE A 419 -9.52 11.51 1.17
CA PHE A 419 -10.57 11.35 2.17
C PHE A 419 -10.50 10.02 2.93
N ALA A 420 -9.79 9.05 2.39
CA ALA A 420 -9.57 7.74 3.01
C ALA A 420 -8.08 7.46 3.17
N SER A 421 -7.73 6.50 4.03
CA SER A 421 -6.34 6.12 4.17
C SER A 421 -5.77 5.58 2.86
N ASN A 422 -4.51 5.88 2.57
CA ASN A 422 -3.79 5.45 1.37
C ASN A 422 -3.86 3.92 1.19
N THR A 423 -3.67 3.18 2.28
CA THR A 423 -3.71 1.73 2.29
C THR A 423 -5.10 1.18 1.95
N ALA A 424 -6.15 1.71 2.59
CA ALA A 424 -7.52 1.29 2.33
C ALA A 424 -7.93 1.58 0.88
N THR A 425 -7.56 2.76 0.37
CA THR A 425 -7.84 3.15 -1.03
C THR A 425 -7.19 2.18 -2.02
N ALA A 426 -5.90 1.85 -1.83
CA ALA A 426 -5.20 0.90 -2.71
C ALA A 426 -5.80 -0.51 -2.63
N LEU A 427 -6.20 -0.97 -1.43
CA LEU A 427 -6.81 -2.30 -1.22
C LEU A 427 -8.20 -2.44 -1.86
N ILE A 428 -8.92 -1.34 -1.99
CA ILE A 428 -10.23 -1.34 -2.66
C ILE A 428 -10.07 -1.24 -4.18
N VAL A 429 -9.29 -0.27 -4.65
CA VAL A 429 -9.16 0.02 -6.08
C VAL A 429 -8.26 -0.99 -6.79
N GLY A 430 -7.25 -1.56 -6.09
CA GLY A 430 -6.31 -2.53 -6.65
C GLY A 430 -6.97 -3.75 -7.29
N PRO A 431 -7.83 -4.51 -6.56
CA PRO A 431 -8.56 -5.63 -7.14
C PRO A 431 -9.46 -5.25 -8.32
N ILE A 432 -10.07 -4.06 -8.29
CA ILE A 432 -10.90 -3.53 -9.37
C ILE A 432 -10.03 -3.27 -10.61
N GLY A 433 -8.88 -2.61 -10.43
CA GLY A 433 -7.94 -2.33 -11.52
C GLY A 433 -7.38 -3.61 -12.14
N LEU A 434 -7.02 -4.60 -11.31
CA LEU A 434 -6.59 -5.92 -11.76
C LEU A 434 -7.68 -6.62 -12.59
N ALA A 435 -8.91 -6.66 -12.06
CA ALA A 435 -10.06 -7.26 -12.71
C ALA A 435 -10.30 -6.64 -14.09
N SER A 436 -10.27 -5.30 -14.16
CA SER A 436 -10.48 -4.56 -15.40
C SER A 436 -9.37 -4.83 -16.43
N ALA A 437 -8.10 -4.83 -16.01
CA ALA A 437 -6.97 -5.12 -16.89
C ALA A 437 -7.05 -6.55 -17.48
N VAL A 438 -7.33 -7.53 -16.61
CA VAL A 438 -7.49 -8.94 -17.02
C VAL A 438 -8.66 -9.11 -17.98
N GLY A 439 -9.80 -8.47 -17.71
CA GLY A 439 -10.98 -8.54 -18.57
C GLY A 439 -10.79 -7.88 -19.93
N MET A 440 -9.92 -6.88 -20.03
CA MET A 440 -9.49 -6.25 -21.30
C MET A 440 -8.37 -7.02 -22.00
N GLY A 441 -7.80 -8.07 -21.40
CA GLY A 441 -6.67 -8.83 -21.95
C GLY A 441 -5.37 -8.03 -22.02
N ILE A 442 -5.17 -7.03 -21.14
CA ILE A 442 -3.98 -6.19 -21.08
C ILE A 442 -3.13 -6.49 -19.84
N SER A 443 -1.86 -6.05 -19.87
CA SER A 443 -0.99 -6.13 -18.72
C SER A 443 -1.56 -5.35 -17.53
N PRO A 444 -1.68 -5.94 -16.33
CA PRO A 444 -2.16 -5.24 -15.14
C PRO A 444 -1.11 -4.31 -14.52
N LEU A 445 0.18 -4.46 -14.89
CA LEU A 445 1.28 -3.73 -14.27
C LEU A 445 1.09 -2.20 -14.36
N PRO A 446 0.83 -1.58 -15.53
CA PRO A 446 0.66 -0.13 -15.59
C PRO A 446 -0.56 0.35 -14.80
N ILE A 447 -1.64 -0.44 -14.76
CA ILE A 447 -2.85 -0.09 -14.03
C ILE A 447 -2.57 -0.08 -12.52
N LEU A 448 -1.93 -1.15 -12.03
CA LEU A 448 -1.63 -1.29 -10.59
C LEU A 448 -0.53 -0.34 -10.14
N MET A 449 0.48 -0.05 -10.97
CA MET A 449 1.46 0.99 -10.66
C MET A 449 0.79 2.36 -10.56
N GLY A 450 -0.11 2.70 -11.48
CA GLY A 450 -0.90 3.93 -11.42
C GLY A 450 -1.75 4.03 -10.14
N ILE A 451 -2.38 2.94 -9.71
CA ILE A 451 -3.15 2.85 -8.46
C ILE A 451 -2.23 3.03 -7.24
N GLY A 452 -1.11 2.31 -7.16
CA GLY A 452 -0.18 2.39 -6.03
C GLY A 452 0.41 3.79 -5.86
N MET A 453 0.84 4.41 -6.97
CA MET A 453 1.31 5.79 -6.98
C MET A 453 0.18 6.76 -6.62
N GLY A 454 -0.98 6.65 -7.29
CA GLY A 454 -2.15 7.49 -7.03
C GLY A 454 -2.59 7.47 -5.57
N ALA A 455 -2.60 6.31 -4.92
CA ALA A 455 -2.92 6.17 -3.50
C ALA A 455 -1.93 6.88 -2.57
N SER A 456 -0.72 7.14 -3.02
CA SER A 456 0.32 7.81 -2.24
C SER A 456 0.38 9.32 -2.49
N LEU A 457 -0.36 9.84 -3.49
CA LEU A 457 -0.47 11.27 -3.79
C LEU A 457 -1.59 11.90 -2.94
N CYS A 458 -1.28 12.32 -1.72
CA CYS A 458 -2.24 12.73 -0.69
C CYS A 458 -1.88 14.09 -0.08
N PHE A 459 -1.93 15.15 -0.89
CA PHE A 459 -1.43 16.48 -0.52
C PHE A 459 -2.52 17.52 -0.25
N LEU A 460 -3.82 17.20 -0.50
CA LEU A 460 -4.88 18.20 -0.45
C LEU A 460 -5.60 18.30 0.89
N THR A 461 -5.44 17.31 1.78
CA THR A 461 -6.13 17.29 3.07
C THR A 461 -5.23 16.88 4.23
N PRO A 462 -5.50 17.35 5.46
CA PRO A 462 -4.76 16.94 6.64
C PRO A 462 -5.05 15.51 7.08
N ILE A 463 -6.17 14.92 6.66
CA ILE A 463 -6.64 13.61 7.11
C ILE A 463 -6.19 12.45 6.21
N ALA A 464 -5.70 12.75 5.01
CA ALA A 464 -5.35 11.76 4.00
C ALA A 464 -4.25 10.79 4.46
N THR A 465 -3.30 11.26 5.26
CA THR A 465 -2.16 10.46 5.72
C THR A 465 -1.67 10.92 7.09
N PRO A 466 -1.16 10.02 7.96
CA PRO A 466 -0.65 10.38 9.28
C PRO A 466 0.40 11.51 9.30
N PRO A 467 1.38 11.58 8.39
CA PRO A 467 2.29 12.72 8.30
C PRO A 467 1.57 14.08 8.26
N ASN A 468 0.53 14.20 7.44
CA ASN A 468 -0.23 15.45 7.33
C ASN A 468 -0.93 15.81 8.65
N THR A 469 -1.52 14.82 9.31
CA THR A 469 -2.21 15.00 10.60
C THR A 469 -1.23 15.38 11.71
N ILE A 470 -0.04 14.76 11.76
CA ILE A 470 0.97 14.99 12.78
C ILE A 470 1.47 16.43 12.75
N VAL A 471 1.70 17.00 11.57
CA VAL A 471 2.21 18.37 11.43
C VAL A 471 1.13 19.45 11.55
N LEU A 472 -0.15 19.06 11.58
CA LEU A 472 -1.29 20.00 11.59
C LEU A 472 -1.26 20.93 12.80
N GLY A 473 -1.14 20.36 14.01
CA GLY A 473 -1.10 21.11 15.27
C GLY A 473 0.18 21.93 15.41
N PRO A 474 1.38 21.29 15.41
CA PRO A 474 2.66 21.97 15.51
C PRO A 474 2.88 23.05 14.45
N GLY A 475 2.34 22.84 13.24
CA GLY A 475 2.40 23.82 12.14
C GLY A 475 1.34 24.91 12.22
N GLN A 476 0.38 24.83 13.15
CA GLN A 476 -0.80 25.72 13.18
C GLN A 476 -1.48 25.82 11.80
N LEU A 477 -1.53 24.66 11.09
CA LEU A 477 -2.05 24.58 9.75
C LEU A 477 -3.57 24.50 9.76
N LYS A 478 -4.19 25.02 8.71
CA LYS A 478 -5.64 24.90 8.46
C LYS A 478 -5.88 23.96 7.29
N PHE A 479 -7.06 23.38 7.21
CA PHE A 479 -7.46 22.51 6.09
C PHE A 479 -7.17 23.16 4.71
N VAL A 480 -7.51 24.45 4.59
CA VAL A 480 -7.31 25.22 3.35
C VAL A 480 -5.83 25.39 2.99
N ASP A 481 -4.92 25.36 3.97
CA ASP A 481 -3.48 25.49 3.73
C ASP A 481 -2.96 24.28 2.94
N TYR A 482 -3.49 23.07 3.18
CA TYR A 482 -3.18 21.85 2.41
C TYR A 482 -3.61 21.97 0.95
N ILE A 483 -4.85 22.43 0.71
CA ILE A 483 -5.34 22.64 -0.67
C ILE A 483 -4.46 23.65 -1.40
N LYS A 484 -4.15 24.79 -0.77
CA LYS A 484 -3.35 25.85 -1.39
C LYS A 484 -1.92 25.42 -1.71
N ALA A 485 -1.26 24.74 -0.79
CA ALA A 485 0.12 24.31 -0.95
C ALA A 485 0.25 23.01 -1.74
N GLY A 486 -0.74 22.12 -1.63
CA GLY A 486 -0.71 20.78 -2.20
C GLY A 486 -1.26 20.64 -3.61
N LEU A 487 -2.10 21.59 -4.09
CA LEU A 487 -2.80 21.44 -5.37
C LEU A 487 -1.82 21.32 -6.56
N ILE A 488 -0.81 22.16 -6.64
CA ILE A 488 0.16 22.13 -7.74
C ILE A 488 1.03 20.86 -7.66
N PRO A 489 1.65 20.51 -6.52
CA PRO A 489 2.32 19.22 -6.37
C PRO A 489 1.43 18.03 -6.73
N GLN A 490 0.16 18.03 -6.28
CA GLN A 490 -0.80 16.96 -6.58
C GLN A 490 -0.98 16.77 -8.09
N VAL A 491 -1.28 17.85 -8.80
CA VAL A 491 -1.53 17.82 -10.25
C VAL A 491 -0.28 17.41 -11.01
N VAL A 492 0.86 18.03 -10.70
CA VAL A 492 2.14 17.74 -11.38
C VAL A 492 2.56 16.28 -11.17
N CYS A 493 2.49 15.78 -9.93
CA CYS A 493 2.84 14.38 -9.64
C CYS A 493 1.87 13.41 -10.32
N THR A 494 0.56 13.71 -10.35
CA THR A 494 -0.42 12.87 -11.05
C THR A 494 -0.16 12.82 -12.55
N ILE A 495 0.15 13.95 -13.18
CA ILE A 495 0.53 14.01 -14.60
C ILE A 495 1.80 13.19 -14.88
N LEU A 496 2.80 13.28 -13.99
CA LEU A 496 4.02 12.47 -14.13
C LEU A 496 3.73 10.98 -14.05
N VAL A 497 2.86 10.52 -13.17
CA VAL A 497 2.43 9.11 -13.12
C VAL A 497 1.79 8.71 -14.45
N ILE A 498 0.85 9.51 -14.95
CA ILE A 498 0.12 9.25 -16.20
C ILE A 498 1.08 9.13 -17.40
N ILE A 499 2.14 9.93 -17.42
CA ILE A 499 3.12 9.93 -18.52
C ILE A 499 4.13 8.79 -18.36
N LEU A 500 4.73 8.63 -17.17
CA LEU A 500 5.86 7.73 -16.97
C LEU A 500 5.44 6.26 -16.91
N VAL A 501 4.30 5.95 -16.28
CA VAL A 501 3.89 4.57 -16.07
C VAL A 501 3.73 3.79 -17.38
N PRO A 502 3.01 4.26 -18.40
CA PRO A 502 2.83 3.50 -19.65
C PRO A 502 4.10 3.47 -20.52
N LEU A 503 5.04 4.40 -20.31
CA LEU A 503 6.35 4.38 -20.97
C LEU A 503 7.27 3.28 -20.42
N ILE A 504 7.15 2.98 -19.12
CA ILE A 504 7.99 2.00 -18.43
C ILE A 504 7.35 0.61 -18.49
N TRP A 505 6.05 0.52 -18.27
CA TRP A 505 5.28 -0.72 -18.33
C TRP A 505 4.24 -0.62 -19.44
N PRO A 506 4.49 -1.20 -20.62
CA PRO A 506 3.53 -1.21 -21.72
C PRO A 506 2.29 -2.07 -21.37
N PHE A 507 1.18 -1.77 -22.02
CA PHE A 507 -0.10 -2.49 -21.83
C PHE A 507 -0.14 -3.90 -22.48
N LYS A 508 0.89 -4.25 -23.26
CA LYS A 508 0.99 -5.54 -23.97
C LYS A 508 1.94 -6.49 -23.26
#